data_0ab6d69bbe91de1051117ef51b9ecdc8
#
_entry.id   0ab6d69bbe91de1051117ef51b9ecdc8
#
_cell.length_a   1.000
_cell.length_b   1.000
_cell.length_c   1.000
_cell.angle_alpha   90.00
_cell.angle_beta   90.00
_cell.angle_gamma   90.00
#
_symmetry.space_group_name_H-M   'P 1'
#
loop_
_entity.id
_entity.type
_entity.pdbx_description
1 polymer ?
#
loop_
_entity_poly.entity_id
_entity_poly.type
_entity_poly.pdbx_seq_one_letter_code
_entity_poly.pdbx_strand_id
1 'polypeptide(L)'
;TDVFFHRSQRSSHCIIYSPEKDEVVSLFLDSTETVRAHRALDRSEKLFKSIFANIPAGVELYDKDGYLLDLNNWDMETFGVKDKADVIGVSFFENPNVPLEIRERVRNEDLVDFRLNYSFERAGDYFHSDRQKMIELYTKVSKLFDSQGNFNGYVLINIDNTERIDAINRIRDFENFFLLISDYAKVGYAKLNLLTKRGYAIKQWYKNMGEPEDIPLSSVVGVYDKMHPEDRQKVVDFYEKVLKGEEKDFRSEMRVLKPGTADEWNWVRMNVVVTKFEPDNGEIEIIGINYDITELKETEAMLIEAKEKAETMDRLKSAFLANMSHEIRTPLNAIVGFSGLLVDTEDLEERREYIKIVQENNDLLLQLISDILDLSKIEAGTFEFTYGETDVNMLCEDIVRSSQIKVPQGVELVFDPHPSECSVVSDRNRLHQVISNFVNNALKFTSSGSIRVGYEEKEECVEFYVRDTGIGIPAGQLPHIFERFVKLNTFIHGTGLGLSICKSIVEQLGGVIGVDSEEGKGSRFWFTIPK
;
A
#
# COMPACT_ATOMS: atom_id res chain seq x y z
N THR A 1 -92.92 15.75 -19.37
CA THR A 1 -91.99 14.72 -19.82
C THR A 1 -91.08 15.34 -20.87
N ASP A 2 -89.76 15.23 -20.68
CA ASP A 2 -88.73 15.67 -21.63
C ASP A 2 -88.67 14.71 -22.82
N VAL A 3 -88.81 15.28 -24.04
CA VAL A 3 -88.78 14.54 -25.29
C VAL A 3 -87.56 14.99 -26.12
N PHE A 4 -86.73 14.06 -26.54
CA PHE A 4 -85.53 14.32 -27.37
C PHE A 4 -85.84 13.96 -28.84
N PHE A 5 -85.75 14.95 -29.75
CA PHE A 5 -85.93 14.73 -31.18
C PHE A 5 -84.57 14.38 -31.86
N HIS A 6 -84.41 13.14 -32.16
CA HIS A 6 -83.11 12.58 -32.63
C HIS A 6 -82.61 13.22 -33.95
N ARG A 7 -83.46 13.57 -34.89
CA ARG A 7 -83.06 14.18 -36.18
C ARG A 7 -82.71 15.67 -36.09
N SER A 8 -83.31 16.42 -35.14
CA SER A 8 -83.06 17.86 -34.99
C SER A 8 -82.11 18.23 -33.88
N GLN A 9 -81.63 17.22 -33.07
CA GLN A 9 -80.85 17.43 -31.86
C GLN A 9 -81.45 18.47 -30.90
N ARG A 10 -82.74 18.57 -30.86
CA ARG A 10 -83.51 19.51 -29.98
C ARG A 10 -84.17 18.75 -28.85
N SER A 11 -84.11 19.34 -27.67
CA SER A 11 -84.83 18.87 -26.50
C SER A 11 -86.00 19.78 -26.27
N SER A 12 -87.21 19.24 -26.06
CA SER A 12 -88.38 20.00 -25.76
C SER A 12 -89.10 19.43 -24.56
N HIS A 13 -89.49 20.29 -23.66
CA HIS A 13 -90.37 19.92 -22.54
C HIS A 13 -91.78 19.88 -23.03
N CYS A 14 -92.43 18.70 -22.99
CA CYS A 14 -93.83 18.53 -23.44
C CYS A 14 -94.72 18.49 -22.22
N ILE A 15 -95.68 19.43 -22.20
CA ILE A 15 -96.76 19.46 -21.24
C ILE A 15 -98.01 19.05 -21.98
N ILE A 16 -98.68 18.00 -21.53
CA ILE A 16 -99.88 17.46 -22.10
C ILE A 16 -100.99 17.63 -21.05
N TYR A 17 -102.07 18.29 -21.44
CA TYR A 17 -103.25 18.39 -20.60
C TYR A 17 -104.55 18.27 -21.45
N SER A 18 -105.64 17.87 -20.80
CA SER A 18 -106.95 17.69 -21.46
C SER A 18 -107.91 18.70 -20.85
N PRO A 19 -108.23 19.78 -21.59
CA PRO A 19 -109.16 20.80 -21.10
C PRO A 19 -110.64 20.37 -21.14
N GLU A 20 -111.03 19.48 -22.09
CA GLU A 20 -112.35 18.87 -22.21
C GLU A 20 -112.24 17.36 -22.52
N LYS A 21 -113.45 16.68 -22.38
CA LYS A 21 -113.53 15.25 -22.65
C LYS A 21 -113.28 15.00 -24.15
N ASP A 22 -112.27 14.32 -24.54
CA ASP A 22 -111.81 14.01 -25.90
C ASP A 22 -110.89 15.04 -26.59
N GLU A 23 -110.39 16.08 -25.88
CA GLU A 23 -109.35 17.01 -26.37
C GLU A 23 -108.02 16.86 -25.63
N VAL A 24 -106.95 16.87 -26.40
CA VAL A 24 -105.58 16.85 -25.84
C VAL A 24 -104.78 18.01 -26.41
N VAL A 25 -104.32 18.89 -25.51
CA VAL A 25 -103.43 19.99 -25.89
C VAL A 25 -101.99 19.64 -25.46
N SER A 26 -101.07 19.72 -26.41
CA SER A 26 -99.61 19.49 -26.13
C SER A 26 -98.87 20.80 -26.35
N LEU A 27 -98.21 21.28 -25.27
CA LEU A 27 -97.35 22.45 -25.33
C LEU A 27 -95.87 21.98 -25.38
N PHE A 28 -95.13 22.39 -26.40
CA PHE A 28 -93.70 22.11 -26.53
C PHE A 28 -92.92 23.39 -26.24
N LEU A 29 -92.10 23.33 -25.18
CA LEU A 29 -91.15 24.39 -24.84
C LEU A 29 -89.76 23.92 -25.27
N ASP A 30 -89.08 24.68 -26.13
CA ASP A 30 -87.74 24.38 -26.52
C ASP A 30 -86.77 24.54 -25.29
N SER A 31 -86.27 23.45 -24.78
CA SER A 31 -85.38 23.41 -23.64
C SER A 31 -83.93 23.06 -24.05
N THR A 32 -83.63 23.16 -25.36
CA THR A 32 -82.33 22.70 -25.92
C THR A 32 -81.14 23.37 -25.30
N GLU A 33 -81.17 24.68 -25.12
CA GLU A 33 -80.08 25.45 -24.52
C GLU A 33 -79.90 25.08 -23.05
N THR A 34 -80.95 24.95 -22.29
CA THR A 34 -80.91 24.59 -20.86
C THR A 34 -80.36 23.18 -20.69
N VAL A 35 -80.79 22.23 -21.51
CA VAL A 35 -80.28 20.83 -21.45
C VAL A 35 -78.83 20.75 -21.92
N ARG A 36 -78.46 21.54 -22.95
CA ARG A 36 -77.01 21.59 -23.37
C ARG A 36 -76.14 22.21 -22.30
N ALA A 37 -76.57 23.33 -21.70
CA ALA A 37 -75.84 23.96 -20.59
C ALA A 37 -75.68 23.02 -19.39
N HIS A 38 -76.79 22.33 -19.03
CA HIS A 38 -76.76 21.36 -17.93
C HIS A 38 -75.81 20.17 -18.21
N ARG A 39 -75.89 19.64 -19.45
CA ARG A 39 -74.93 18.56 -19.87
C ARG A 39 -73.48 19.03 -19.95
N ALA A 40 -73.23 20.26 -20.41
CA ALA A 40 -71.89 20.83 -20.44
C ALA A 40 -71.36 21.02 -19.02
N LEU A 41 -72.21 21.52 -18.10
CA LEU A 41 -71.86 21.65 -16.69
C LEU A 41 -71.52 20.28 -16.03
N ASP A 42 -72.45 19.30 -16.21
CA ASP A 42 -72.24 17.93 -15.68
C ASP A 42 -70.96 17.28 -16.25
N ARG A 43 -70.74 17.50 -17.56
CA ARG A 43 -69.46 16.98 -18.18
C ARG A 43 -68.25 17.69 -17.62
N SER A 44 -68.28 19.00 -17.42
CA SER A 44 -67.18 19.77 -16.85
C SER A 44 -66.88 19.36 -15.40
N GLU A 45 -67.96 19.19 -14.60
CA GLU A 45 -67.87 18.76 -13.21
C GLU A 45 -67.24 17.32 -13.09
N LYS A 46 -67.74 16.40 -13.94
CA LYS A 46 -67.20 15.03 -13.99
C LYS A 46 -65.72 15.00 -14.42
N LEU A 47 -65.40 15.84 -15.42
CA LEU A 47 -63.99 15.95 -15.88
C LEU A 47 -63.09 16.51 -14.77
N PHE A 48 -63.54 17.59 -14.11
CA PHE A 48 -62.84 18.18 -12.98
C PHE A 48 -62.64 17.15 -11.86
N LYS A 49 -63.69 16.46 -11.43
CA LYS A 49 -63.61 15.41 -10.41
C LYS A 49 -62.64 14.28 -10.80
N SER A 50 -62.65 13.89 -12.07
CA SER A 50 -61.75 12.87 -12.58
C SER A 50 -60.28 13.33 -12.59
N ILE A 51 -60.00 14.55 -13.05
CA ILE A 51 -58.64 15.12 -13.03
C ILE A 51 -58.17 15.29 -11.60
N PHE A 52 -58.96 15.88 -10.73
CA PHE A 52 -58.66 16.11 -9.33
C PHE A 52 -58.31 14.80 -8.59
N ALA A 53 -59.09 13.75 -8.81
CA ALA A 53 -58.88 12.46 -8.15
C ALA A 53 -57.68 11.69 -8.67
N ASN A 54 -57.30 11.80 -9.96
CA ASN A 54 -56.33 10.94 -10.62
C ASN A 54 -55.02 11.62 -10.98
N ILE A 55 -54.85 12.92 -10.75
CA ILE A 55 -53.57 13.61 -10.96
C ILE A 55 -52.51 13.02 -10.03
N PRO A 56 -51.29 12.67 -10.53
CA PRO A 56 -50.20 12.09 -9.72
C PRO A 56 -49.45 13.17 -8.91
N ALA A 57 -50.18 13.92 -8.15
CA ALA A 57 -49.73 14.95 -7.22
C ALA A 57 -50.83 15.21 -6.19
N GLY A 58 -50.46 15.56 -4.99
CA GLY A 58 -51.39 16.03 -3.98
C GLY A 58 -52.00 17.34 -4.41
N VAL A 59 -53.32 17.49 -4.34
CA VAL A 59 -54.03 18.74 -4.62
C VAL A 59 -54.95 19.05 -3.46
N GLU A 60 -54.75 20.22 -2.87
CA GLU A 60 -55.56 20.78 -1.79
C GLU A 60 -56.24 22.06 -2.23
N LEU A 61 -57.49 22.23 -1.84
CA LEU A 61 -58.28 23.42 -2.08
C LEU A 61 -58.60 24.11 -0.76
N TYR A 62 -58.31 25.39 -0.67
CA TYR A 62 -58.56 26.21 0.51
C TYR A 62 -59.50 27.36 0.20
N ASP A 63 -60.27 27.78 1.20
CA ASP A 63 -61.04 28.97 1.12
C ASP A 63 -60.21 30.27 1.14
N LYS A 64 -60.84 31.43 1.08
CA LYS A 64 -60.20 32.76 1.11
C LYS A 64 -59.47 33.05 2.43
N ASP A 65 -59.85 32.39 3.52
CA ASP A 65 -59.32 32.57 4.83
C ASP A 65 -58.19 31.52 5.11
N GLY A 66 -57.97 30.57 4.17
CA GLY A 66 -56.92 29.55 4.20
C GLY A 66 -57.32 28.29 4.93
N TYR A 67 -58.62 28.00 5.08
CA TYR A 67 -59.11 26.75 5.63
C TYR A 67 -59.32 25.71 4.53
N LEU A 68 -58.92 24.48 4.77
CA LEU A 68 -58.98 23.37 3.81
C LEU A 68 -60.43 23.00 3.49
N LEU A 69 -60.80 23.06 2.20
CA LEU A 69 -62.10 22.70 1.68
C LEU A 69 -62.15 21.28 1.12
N ASP A 70 -61.12 20.87 0.41
CA ASP A 70 -61.05 19.53 -0.19
C ASP A 70 -59.58 19.18 -0.50
N LEU A 71 -59.31 17.87 -0.57
CA LEU A 71 -58.04 17.34 -1.01
C LEU A 71 -58.25 16.06 -1.84
N ASN A 72 -57.35 15.75 -2.75
CA ASN A 72 -57.47 14.57 -3.59
C ASN A 72 -56.92 13.30 -2.90
N ASN A 73 -57.14 12.15 -3.52
CA ASN A 73 -56.71 10.86 -2.98
C ASN A 73 -55.19 10.76 -2.86
N TRP A 74 -54.45 11.34 -3.81
CA TRP A 74 -53.00 11.35 -3.81
C TRP A 74 -52.42 12.10 -2.59
N ASP A 75 -53.04 13.20 -2.25
CA ASP A 75 -52.63 13.99 -1.09
C ASP A 75 -52.96 13.26 0.22
N MET A 76 -54.10 12.60 0.30
CA MET A 76 -54.45 11.74 1.43
C MET A 76 -53.41 10.64 1.64
N GLU A 77 -52.98 9.99 0.55
CA GLU A 77 -51.91 8.95 0.61
C GLU A 77 -50.56 9.56 1.02
N THR A 78 -50.21 10.73 0.47
CA THR A 78 -48.95 11.43 0.77
C THR A 78 -48.84 11.80 2.25
N PHE A 79 -49.93 12.32 2.81
CA PHE A 79 -49.97 12.72 4.22
C PHE A 79 -50.44 11.62 5.19
N GLY A 80 -50.84 10.45 4.70
CA GLY A 80 -51.29 9.33 5.54
C GLY A 80 -52.62 9.63 6.22
N VAL A 81 -53.52 10.36 5.56
CA VAL A 81 -54.88 10.71 6.03
C VAL A 81 -55.87 9.64 5.57
N LYS A 82 -56.64 9.08 6.50
CA LYS A 82 -57.63 8.01 6.21
C LYS A 82 -58.97 8.56 5.80
N ASP A 83 -59.45 9.60 6.48
CA ASP A 83 -60.73 10.26 6.19
C ASP A 83 -60.50 11.75 5.97
N LYS A 84 -61.09 12.29 4.89
CA LYS A 84 -61.05 13.72 4.61
C LYS A 84 -61.63 14.56 5.76
N ALA A 85 -62.62 14.04 6.46
CA ALA A 85 -63.25 14.71 7.58
C ALA A 85 -62.28 15.06 8.71
N ASP A 86 -61.18 14.32 8.83
CA ASP A 86 -60.14 14.55 9.87
C ASP A 86 -59.28 15.79 9.61
N VAL A 87 -59.26 16.29 8.34
CA VAL A 87 -58.40 17.40 7.93
C VAL A 87 -59.16 18.57 7.34
N ILE A 88 -60.40 18.39 6.92
CA ILE A 88 -61.24 19.50 6.42
C ILE A 88 -61.39 20.58 7.50
N GLY A 89 -61.14 21.82 7.14
CA GLY A 89 -61.19 22.96 8.04
C GLY A 89 -59.87 23.28 8.78
N VAL A 90 -58.78 22.53 8.56
CA VAL A 90 -57.46 22.93 9.08
C VAL A 90 -56.94 24.14 8.30
N SER A 91 -56.21 25.03 8.98
CA SER A 91 -55.74 26.29 8.36
C SER A 91 -54.31 26.12 7.82
N PHE A 92 -54.09 26.35 6.52
CA PHE A 92 -52.75 26.40 5.93
C PHE A 92 -51.81 27.35 6.69
N PHE A 93 -52.34 28.49 7.16
CA PHE A 93 -51.53 29.49 7.85
C PHE A 93 -51.14 29.10 9.29
N GLU A 94 -51.73 28.04 9.84
CA GLU A 94 -51.40 27.49 11.15
C GLU A 94 -50.54 26.23 11.04
N ASN A 95 -50.28 25.70 9.83
CA ASN A 95 -49.48 24.50 9.63
C ASN A 95 -48.06 24.68 10.17
N PRO A 96 -47.64 23.92 11.21
CA PRO A 96 -46.34 24.11 11.88
C PRO A 96 -45.14 23.81 10.97
N ASN A 97 -45.34 23.12 9.86
CA ASN A 97 -44.28 22.82 8.91
C ASN A 97 -44.03 23.96 7.91
N VAL A 98 -44.99 24.90 7.74
CA VAL A 98 -44.87 26.01 6.80
C VAL A 98 -44.20 27.22 7.50
N PRO A 99 -43.02 27.69 7.08
CA PRO A 99 -42.39 28.87 7.64
C PRO A 99 -43.23 30.14 7.52
N LEU A 100 -43.11 31.06 8.50
CA LEU A 100 -43.84 32.33 8.52
C LEU A 100 -43.63 33.15 7.24
N GLU A 101 -42.41 33.20 6.73
CA GLU A 101 -42.08 33.90 5.47
C GLU A 101 -42.92 33.37 4.27
N ILE A 102 -43.07 32.06 4.18
CA ILE A 102 -43.87 31.43 3.12
C ILE A 102 -45.36 31.77 3.29
N ARG A 103 -45.85 31.76 4.53
CA ARG A 103 -47.24 32.12 4.81
C ARG A 103 -47.55 33.58 4.39
N GLU A 104 -46.62 34.51 4.63
CA GLU A 104 -46.71 35.91 4.21
C GLU A 104 -46.66 36.05 2.69
N ARG A 105 -45.76 35.31 2.01
CA ARG A 105 -45.71 35.29 0.56
C ARG A 105 -47.00 34.77 -0.06
N VAL A 106 -47.58 33.70 0.44
CA VAL A 106 -48.85 33.14 -0.05
C VAL A 106 -50.02 34.14 0.09
N ARG A 107 -50.03 34.97 1.15
CA ARG A 107 -51.05 36.04 1.29
C ARG A 107 -50.88 37.15 0.27
N ASN A 108 -49.66 37.51 -0.09
CA ASN A 108 -49.35 38.70 -0.87
C ASN A 108 -49.13 38.42 -2.36
N GLU A 109 -48.67 37.24 -2.74
CA GLU A 109 -48.35 36.85 -4.12
C GLU A 109 -49.48 35.96 -4.71
N ASP A 110 -49.67 36.00 -6.03
CA ASP A 110 -50.68 35.17 -6.70
C ASP A 110 -50.20 33.74 -6.94
N LEU A 111 -48.87 33.55 -6.99
CA LEU A 111 -48.22 32.26 -7.19
C LEU A 111 -46.98 32.18 -6.33
N VAL A 112 -46.85 31.15 -5.50
CA VAL A 112 -45.71 30.88 -4.65
C VAL A 112 -45.32 29.44 -4.81
N ASP A 113 -44.03 29.18 -5.02
CA ASP A 113 -43.47 27.81 -4.94
C ASP A 113 -42.38 27.73 -3.88
N PHE A 114 -42.28 26.59 -3.22
CA PHE A 114 -41.33 26.34 -2.17
C PHE A 114 -41.07 24.85 -1.96
N ARG A 115 -39.97 24.57 -1.28
CA ARG A 115 -39.62 23.21 -0.82
C ARG A 115 -39.63 23.20 0.69
N LEU A 116 -40.06 22.11 1.28
CA LEU A 116 -40.00 21.92 2.72
C LEU A 116 -39.80 20.45 3.10
N ASN A 117 -39.12 20.26 4.20
CA ASN A 117 -38.99 18.96 4.87
C ASN A 117 -40.18 18.85 5.81
N TYR A 118 -41.21 18.15 5.39
CA TYR A 118 -42.44 18.00 6.15
C TYR A 118 -42.28 16.95 7.24
N SER A 119 -42.38 17.38 8.49
CA SER A 119 -42.28 16.53 9.67
C SER A 119 -43.65 16.18 10.21
N PHE A 120 -44.01 14.92 10.21
CA PHE A 120 -45.24 14.42 10.80
C PHE A 120 -45.29 14.55 12.31
N GLU A 121 -44.16 14.54 12.98
CA GLU A 121 -44.03 14.79 14.42
C GLU A 121 -44.50 16.23 14.77
N ARG A 122 -44.07 17.22 13.95
CA ARG A 122 -44.52 18.62 14.11
C ARG A 122 -45.98 18.82 13.79
N ALA A 123 -46.52 17.99 12.89
CA ALA A 123 -47.93 18.07 12.48
C ALA A 123 -48.88 17.42 13.46
N GLY A 124 -48.41 16.69 14.49
CA GLY A 124 -49.23 15.84 15.35
C GLY A 124 -50.40 16.53 16.05
N ASP A 125 -50.30 17.84 16.39
CA ASP A 125 -51.39 18.65 16.96
C ASP A 125 -52.25 19.37 15.87
N TYR A 126 -51.80 19.35 14.62
CA TYR A 126 -52.44 20.05 13.51
C TYR A 126 -53.42 19.13 12.78
N PHE A 127 -53.05 17.88 12.51
CA PHE A 127 -53.92 16.79 12.07
C PHE A 127 -53.32 15.44 12.37
N HIS A 128 -54.14 14.41 12.40
CA HIS A 128 -53.69 13.05 12.66
C HIS A 128 -53.21 12.36 11.38
N SER A 129 -51.99 11.84 11.39
CA SER A 129 -51.37 11.08 10.31
C SER A 129 -50.86 9.72 10.81
N ASP A 130 -50.99 8.67 10.00
CA ASP A 130 -50.36 7.37 10.24
C ASP A 130 -48.88 7.35 9.84
N ARG A 131 -48.41 8.37 9.16
CA ARG A 131 -46.98 8.47 8.77
C ARG A 131 -46.16 9.09 9.88
N GLN A 132 -44.94 8.54 10.04
CA GLN A 132 -43.94 9.03 11.01
C GLN A 132 -42.67 9.57 10.33
N LYS A 133 -42.38 9.11 9.12
CA LYS A 133 -41.16 9.46 8.41
C LYS A 133 -41.32 10.80 7.69
N MET A 134 -40.38 11.73 7.90
CA MET A 134 -40.30 12.99 7.17
C MET A 134 -40.33 12.77 5.65
N ILE A 135 -40.98 13.69 4.93
CA ILE A 135 -41.05 13.71 3.47
C ILE A 135 -40.54 15.04 2.92
N GLU A 136 -39.92 14.98 1.74
CA GLU A 136 -39.44 16.14 1.00
C GLU A 136 -40.52 16.62 0.02
N LEU A 137 -41.20 17.70 0.36
CA LEU A 137 -42.28 18.26 -0.48
C LEU A 137 -41.77 19.41 -1.34
N TYR A 138 -42.18 19.39 -2.60
CA TYR A 138 -42.24 20.59 -3.44
C TYR A 138 -43.67 21.01 -3.56
N THR A 139 -44.02 22.18 -3.00
CA THR A 139 -45.36 22.71 -2.97
C THR A 139 -45.47 23.96 -3.84
N LYS A 140 -46.52 24.02 -4.63
CA LYS A 140 -46.89 25.19 -5.43
C LYS A 140 -48.27 25.66 -5.01
N VAL A 141 -48.36 26.93 -4.64
CA VAL A 141 -49.61 27.58 -4.19
C VAL A 141 -50.00 28.62 -5.20
N SER A 142 -51.27 28.61 -5.64
CA SER A 142 -51.84 29.63 -6.51
C SER A 142 -53.15 30.13 -5.94
N LYS A 143 -53.40 31.44 -6.04
CA LYS A 143 -54.70 32.03 -5.73
C LYS A 143 -55.75 31.64 -6.77
N LEU A 144 -56.96 31.41 -6.31
CA LEU A 144 -58.13 31.15 -7.14
C LEU A 144 -59.00 32.40 -7.18
N PHE A 145 -59.54 32.70 -8.36
CA PHE A 145 -60.43 33.83 -8.57
C PHE A 145 -61.76 33.34 -9.16
N ASP A 146 -62.85 33.99 -8.80
CA ASP A 146 -64.14 33.72 -9.37
C ASP A 146 -64.28 34.30 -10.80
N SER A 147 -65.46 34.10 -11.46
CA SER A 147 -65.73 34.59 -12.80
C SER A 147 -65.81 36.14 -12.91
N GLN A 148 -65.84 36.83 -11.80
CA GLN A 148 -65.85 38.29 -11.71
C GLN A 148 -64.45 38.85 -11.35
N GLY A 149 -63.44 37.97 -11.14
CA GLY A 149 -62.12 38.36 -10.78
C GLY A 149 -61.87 38.60 -9.28
N ASN A 150 -62.84 38.25 -8.43
CA ASN A 150 -62.70 38.38 -6.99
C ASN A 150 -61.92 37.16 -6.44
N PHE A 151 -61.06 37.43 -5.48
CA PHE A 151 -60.29 36.35 -4.79
C PHE A 151 -61.25 35.39 -4.07
N ASN A 152 -61.12 34.09 -4.33
CA ASN A 152 -62.00 33.04 -3.86
C ASN A 152 -61.35 31.97 -3.01
N GLY A 153 -59.98 31.86 -3.00
CA GLY A 153 -59.28 30.87 -2.23
C GLY A 153 -57.93 30.51 -2.82
N TYR A 154 -57.40 29.38 -2.39
CA TYR A 154 -56.10 28.90 -2.85
C TYR A 154 -56.20 27.46 -3.36
N VAL A 155 -55.34 27.12 -4.32
CA VAL A 155 -55.02 25.73 -4.69
C VAL A 155 -53.56 25.45 -4.39
N LEU A 156 -53.29 24.36 -3.70
CA LEU A 156 -51.98 23.84 -3.46
C LEU A 156 -51.76 22.56 -4.28
N ILE A 157 -50.56 22.43 -4.81
CA ILE A 157 -50.11 21.22 -5.48
C ILE A 157 -48.86 20.74 -4.73
N ASN A 158 -48.95 19.55 -4.14
CA ASN A 158 -47.90 18.91 -3.37
C ASN A 158 -47.26 17.76 -4.19
N ILE A 159 -45.96 17.79 -4.36
CA ILE A 159 -45.21 16.74 -5.02
C ILE A 159 -44.23 16.16 -4.00
N ASP A 160 -44.38 14.88 -3.67
CA ASP A 160 -43.42 14.15 -2.85
C ASP A 160 -42.19 13.82 -3.68
N ASN A 161 -41.05 14.43 -3.33
CA ASN A 161 -39.75 14.23 -3.96
C ASN A 161 -38.82 13.37 -3.13
N THR A 162 -39.29 12.75 -2.05
CA THR A 162 -38.45 12.02 -1.08
C THR A 162 -37.60 10.95 -1.76
N GLU A 163 -38.23 10.07 -2.54
CA GLU A 163 -37.49 9.00 -3.24
C GLU A 163 -36.41 9.53 -4.19
N ARG A 164 -36.77 10.63 -4.91
CA ARG A 164 -35.83 11.24 -5.87
C ARG A 164 -34.64 11.88 -5.16
N ILE A 165 -34.89 12.59 -4.06
CA ILE A 165 -33.82 13.23 -3.27
C ILE A 165 -32.98 12.19 -2.59
N ASP A 166 -33.59 11.16 -2.01
CA ASP A 166 -32.87 10.03 -1.41
C ASP A 166 -31.96 9.31 -2.43
N ALA A 167 -32.47 9.09 -3.64
CA ALA A 167 -31.67 8.50 -4.73
C ALA A 167 -30.47 9.39 -5.11
N ILE A 168 -30.69 10.71 -5.24
CA ILE A 168 -29.61 11.67 -5.52
C ILE A 168 -28.57 11.68 -4.40
N ASN A 169 -29.02 11.68 -3.15
CA ASN A 169 -28.12 11.67 -2.00
C ASN A 169 -27.32 10.37 -1.95
N ARG A 170 -27.93 9.22 -2.18
CA ARG A 170 -27.22 7.93 -2.26
C ARG A 170 -26.17 7.92 -3.37
N ILE A 171 -26.46 8.48 -4.53
CA ILE A 171 -25.50 8.59 -5.64
C ILE A 171 -24.34 9.48 -5.20
N ARG A 172 -24.62 10.64 -4.59
CA ARG A 172 -23.58 11.56 -4.10
C ARG A 172 -22.72 10.94 -3.00
N ASP A 173 -23.33 10.23 -2.07
CA ASP A 173 -22.60 9.54 -1.01
C ASP A 173 -21.71 8.44 -1.59
N PHE A 174 -22.19 7.71 -2.58
CA PHE A 174 -21.41 6.72 -3.29
C PHE A 174 -20.25 7.36 -4.06
N GLU A 175 -20.47 8.47 -4.75
CA GLU A 175 -19.42 9.22 -5.46
C GLU A 175 -18.33 9.71 -4.48
N ASN A 176 -18.72 10.30 -3.35
CA ASN A 176 -17.80 10.76 -2.33
C ASN A 176 -17.00 9.59 -1.73
N PHE A 177 -17.66 8.49 -1.41
CA PHE A 177 -17.02 7.28 -0.90
C PHE A 177 -16.03 6.71 -1.93
N PHE A 178 -16.41 6.66 -3.20
CA PHE A 178 -15.54 6.20 -4.28
C PHE A 178 -14.30 7.08 -4.46
N LEU A 179 -14.47 8.41 -4.38
CA LEU A 179 -13.35 9.35 -4.46
C LEU A 179 -12.40 9.20 -3.27
N LEU A 180 -12.93 9.05 -2.05
CA LEU A 180 -12.13 8.80 -0.87
C LEU A 180 -11.31 7.50 -0.99
N ILE A 181 -11.93 6.40 -1.40
CA ILE A 181 -11.22 5.14 -1.63
C ILE A 181 -10.15 5.31 -2.71
N SER A 182 -10.49 6.02 -3.80
CA SER A 182 -9.55 6.28 -4.89
C SER A 182 -8.27 6.97 -4.40
N ASP A 183 -8.42 8.02 -3.57
CA ASP A 183 -7.29 8.78 -3.05
C ASP A 183 -6.47 7.96 -2.04
N TYR A 184 -7.14 7.29 -1.08
CA TYR A 184 -6.45 6.51 -0.05
C TYR A 184 -5.75 5.27 -0.59
N ALA A 185 -6.43 4.51 -1.43
CA ALA A 185 -5.90 3.28 -2.02
C ALA A 185 -5.10 3.51 -3.31
N LYS A 186 -4.94 4.78 -3.72
CA LYS A 186 -4.28 5.18 -4.98
C LYS A 186 -4.87 4.45 -6.20
N VAL A 187 -6.18 4.24 -6.19
CA VAL A 187 -6.90 3.53 -7.26
C VAL A 187 -7.42 4.50 -8.28
N GLY A 188 -6.96 4.40 -9.50
CA GLY A 188 -7.46 5.14 -10.64
C GLY A 188 -8.53 4.35 -11.40
N TYR A 189 -9.51 5.07 -11.96
CA TYR A 189 -10.59 4.50 -12.76
C TYR A 189 -10.73 5.27 -14.06
N ALA A 190 -10.91 4.55 -15.16
CA ALA A 190 -11.27 5.12 -16.45
C ALA A 190 -12.35 4.26 -17.13
N LYS A 191 -13.29 4.94 -17.78
CA LYS A 191 -14.26 4.31 -18.70
C LYS A 191 -14.18 5.01 -20.04
N LEU A 192 -14.04 4.26 -21.10
CA LEU A 192 -13.94 4.83 -22.44
C LEU A 192 -14.47 3.86 -23.51
N ASN A 193 -14.85 4.46 -24.65
CA ASN A 193 -15.07 3.73 -25.88
C ASN A 193 -13.72 3.58 -26.62
N LEU A 194 -13.30 2.34 -26.85
CA LEU A 194 -11.98 2.03 -27.42
C LEU A 194 -11.81 2.53 -28.87
N LEU A 195 -12.88 2.55 -29.66
CA LEU A 195 -12.85 3.01 -31.07
C LEU A 195 -12.70 4.51 -31.18
N THR A 196 -13.46 5.26 -30.38
CA THR A 196 -13.49 6.73 -30.42
C THR A 196 -12.48 7.36 -29.48
N LYS A 197 -11.91 6.57 -28.53
CA LYS A 197 -11.10 7.02 -27.38
C LYS A 197 -11.78 8.10 -26.52
N ARG A 198 -13.12 8.20 -26.60
CA ARG A 198 -13.92 9.10 -25.78
C ARG A 198 -14.35 8.42 -24.50
N GLY A 199 -14.32 9.14 -23.42
CA GLY A 199 -14.67 8.63 -22.12
C GLY A 199 -14.25 9.58 -21.01
N TYR A 200 -14.15 9.07 -19.81
CA TYR A 200 -13.66 9.84 -18.67
C TYR A 200 -12.74 8.98 -17.80
N ALA A 201 -11.85 9.65 -17.10
CA ALA A 201 -11.03 9.06 -16.06
C ALA A 201 -11.01 9.98 -14.84
N ILE A 202 -10.88 9.40 -13.66
CA ILE A 202 -10.70 10.17 -12.44
C ILE A 202 -9.25 10.65 -12.31
N LYS A 203 -9.02 11.69 -11.52
CA LYS A 203 -7.68 12.29 -11.31
C LYS A 203 -6.60 11.28 -10.96
N GLN A 204 -6.91 10.34 -10.07
CA GLN A 204 -5.97 9.32 -9.64
C GLN A 204 -5.51 8.40 -10.80
N TRP A 205 -6.37 8.18 -11.80
CA TRP A 205 -5.98 7.41 -12.98
C TRP A 205 -4.84 8.07 -13.75
N TYR A 206 -4.96 9.38 -14.01
CA TYR A 206 -3.91 10.15 -14.67
C TYR A 206 -2.62 10.18 -13.85
N LYS A 207 -2.74 10.41 -12.55
CA LYS A 207 -1.61 10.43 -11.63
C LYS A 207 -0.84 9.11 -11.64
N ASN A 208 -1.54 7.97 -11.61
CA ASN A 208 -0.91 6.66 -11.69
C ASN A 208 -0.25 6.40 -13.07
N MET A 209 -0.76 7.03 -14.14
CA MET A 209 -0.18 6.96 -15.48
C MET A 209 0.94 7.97 -15.71
N GLY A 210 1.31 8.76 -14.70
CA GLY A 210 2.32 9.81 -14.81
C GLY A 210 1.91 11.00 -15.67
N GLU A 211 0.60 11.16 -15.92
CA GLU A 211 0.04 12.16 -16.84
C GLU A 211 -0.66 13.30 -16.09
N PRO A 212 -0.69 14.51 -16.67
CA PRO A 212 -1.46 15.64 -16.16
C PRO A 212 -2.97 15.36 -16.19
N GLU A 213 -3.72 15.92 -15.21
CA GLU A 213 -5.16 15.72 -15.06
C GLU A 213 -6.02 16.44 -16.13
N ASP A 214 -5.47 17.41 -16.81
CA ASP A 214 -6.17 18.32 -17.73
C ASP A 214 -6.08 17.92 -19.20
N ILE A 215 -5.37 16.83 -19.51
CA ILE A 215 -5.25 16.35 -20.89
C ILE A 215 -6.41 15.44 -21.29
N PRO A 216 -6.83 15.44 -22.55
CA PRO A 216 -7.85 14.52 -23.04
C PRO A 216 -7.40 13.05 -22.89
N LEU A 217 -8.30 12.20 -22.46
CA LEU A 217 -8.04 10.75 -22.32
C LEU A 217 -7.51 10.14 -23.65
N SER A 218 -7.98 10.65 -24.79
CA SER A 218 -7.53 10.24 -26.12
C SER A 218 -6.05 10.53 -26.40
N SER A 219 -5.42 11.43 -25.66
CA SER A 219 -3.99 11.73 -25.78
C SER A 219 -3.12 10.74 -25.02
N VAL A 220 -3.69 9.99 -24.09
CA VAL A 220 -2.99 8.98 -23.29
C VAL A 220 -3.25 7.57 -23.82
N VAL A 221 -4.53 7.25 -24.01
CA VAL A 221 -4.95 5.90 -24.41
C VAL A 221 -4.51 5.60 -25.84
N GLY A 222 -3.71 4.55 -25.98
CA GLY A 222 -3.13 4.11 -27.25
C GLY A 222 -1.80 4.79 -27.61
N VAL A 223 -1.36 5.77 -26.81
CA VAL A 223 -0.05 6.44 -26.94
C VAL A 223 0.91 5.92 -25.87
N TYR A 224 0.53 6.08 -24.61
CA TYR A 224 1.26 5.59 -23.43
C TYR A 224 2.74 5.94 -23.39
N ASP A 225 3.07 7.21 -23.71
CA ASP A 225 4.47 7.68 -23.81
C ASP A 225 5.24 7.58 -22.49
N LYS A 226 4.53 7.63 -21.36
CA LYS A 226 5.12 7.49 -20.03
C LYS A 226 5.26 6.03 -19.58
N MET A 227 4.80 5.08 -20.36
CA MET A 227 4.92 3.67 -20.05
C MET A 227 6.22 3.10 -20.61
N HIS A 228 6.86 2.20 -19.86
CA HIS A 228 8.05 1.50 -20.33
C HIS A 228 7.78 0.78 -21.66
N PRO A 229 8.69 0.86 -22.66
CA PRO A 229 8.44 0.34 -24.01
C PRO A 229 7.96 -1.11 -24.06
N GLU A 230 8.57 -2.01 -23.27
CA GLU A 230 8.18 -3.43 -23.19
C GLU A 230 6.75 -3.64 -22.65
N ASP A 231 6.35 -2.79 -21.69
CA ASP A 231 5.05 -2.92 -21.03
C ASP A 231 3.96 -2.26 -21.88
N ARG A 232 4.29 -1.19 -22.63
CA ARG A 232 3.40 -0.55 -23.60
C ARG A 232 2.95 -1.53 -24.67
N GLN A 233 3.85 -2.36 -25.18
CA GLN A 233 3.51 -3.35 -26.22
C GLN A 233 2.43 -4.32 -25.75
N LYS A 234 2.47 -4.76 -24.49
CA LYS A 234 1.45 -5.65 -23.92
C LYS A 234 0.04 -5.05 -23.97
N VAL A 235 -0.06 -3.73 -23.71
CA VAL A 235 -1.35 -3.02 -23.76
C VAL A 235 -1.85 -2.85 -25.19
N VAL A 236 -0.95 -2.54 -26.11
CA VAL A 236 -1.28 -2.41 -27.55
C VAL A 236 -1.79 -3.77 -28.08
N ASP A 237 -1.08 -4.85 -27.80
CA ASP A 237 -1.46 -6.21 -28.22
C ASP A 237 -2.83 -6.61 -27.68
N PHE A 238 -3.11 -6.27 -26.42
CA PHE A 238 -4.41 -6.48 -25.81
C PHE A 238 -5.51 -5.73 -26.57
N TYR A 239 -5.33 -4.45 -26.87
CA TYR A 239 -6.34 -3.67 -27.57
C TYR A 239 -6.59 -4.21 -28.99
N GLU A 240 -5.56 -4.65 -29.69
CA GLU A 240 -5.73 -5.31 -30.99
C GLU A 240 -6.57 -6.57 -30.91
N LYS A 241 -6.40 -7.38 -29.87
CA LYS A 241 -7.18 -8.59 -29.63
C LYS A 241 -8.63 -8.25 -29.23
N VAL A 242 -8.83 -7.20 -28.42
CA VAL A 242 -10.19 -6.73 -28.09
C VAL A 242 -10.93 -6.29 -29.35
N LEU A 243 -10.26 -5.55 -30.26
CA LEU A 243 -10.87 -5.12 -31.51
C LEU A 243 -11.30 -6.30 -32.40
N LYS A 244 -10.63 -7.44 -32.29
CA LYS A 244 -10.98 -8.69 -32.98
C LYS A 244 -12.01 -9.54 -32.22
N GLY A 245 -12.36 -9.16 -30.98
CA GLY A 245 -13.25 -9.94 -30.11
C GLY A 245 -12.60 -11.17 -29.46
N GLU A 246 -11.28 -11.26 -29.52
CA GLU A 246 -10.50 -12.42 -29.03
C GLU A 246 -10.23 -12.36 -27.52
N GLU A 247 -10.24 -11.18 -26.92
CA GLU A 247 -9.92 -10.96 -25.50
C GLU A 247 -10.92 -10.00 -24.86
N LYS A 248 -11.27 -10.22 -23.58
CA LYS A 248 -12.27 -9.43 -22.86
C LYS A 248 -11.75 -8.80 -21.58
N ASP A 249 -10.63 -9.27 -21.06
CA ASP A 249 -10.00 -8.74 -19.86
C ASP A 249 -8.48 -8.74 -19.98
N PHE A 250 -7.84 -7.85 -19.18
CA PHE A 250 -6.39 -7.68 -19.16
C PHE A 250 -5.95 -7.38 -17.74
N ARG A 251 -4.92 -8.07 -17.30
CA ARG A 251 -4.27 -7.80 -16.02
C ARG A 251 -2.77 -7.84 -16.20
N SER A 252 -2.10 -6.74 -15.89
CA SER A 252 -0.65 -6.68 -15.97
C SER A 252 -0.07 -5.66 -14.99
N GLU A 253 1.15 -5.92 -14.58
CA GLU A 253 1.98 -4.95 -13.87
C GLU A 253 2.88 -4.25 -14.89
N MET A 254 2.99 -2.94 -14.78
CA MET A 254 3.66 -2.11 -15.75
C MET A 254 4.48 -1.03 -15.07
N ARG A 255 5.54 -0.63 -15.72
CA ARG A 255 6.40 0.47 -15.31
C ARG A 255 5.93 1.75 -15.99
N VAL A 256 5.69 2.77 -15.19
CA VAL A 256 5.29 4.11 -15.63
C VAL A 256 6.34 5.11 -15.15
N LEU A 257 6.78 6.00 -16.01
CA LEU A 257 7.81 6.98 -15.71
C LEU A 257 7.35 7.87 -14.54
N LYS A 258 8.21 7.98 -13.54
CA LYS A 258 7.97 8.83 -12.39
C LYS A 258 7.98 10.29 -12.78
N PRO A 259 6.97 11.09 -12.42
CA PRO A 259 6.91 12.50 -12.79
C PRO A 259 8.17 13.27 -12.38
N GLY A 260 8.75 14.00 -13.35
CA GLY A 260 9.94 14.83 -13.12
C GLY A 260 11.28 14.09 -13.21
N THR A 261 11.29 12.81 -13.56
CA THR A 261 12.51 12.02 -13.77
C THR A 261 12.62 11.53 -15.22
N ALA A 262 13.83 11.12 -15.65
CA ALA A 262 14.06 10.60 -16.99
C ALA A 262 14.08 9.06 -17.04
N ASP A 263 14.48 8.41 -15.95
CA ASP A 263 14.75 6.97 -15.93
C ASP A 263 14.24 6.25 -14.66
N GLU A 264 13.49 6.94 -13.78
CA GLU A 264 12.89 6.30 -12.62
C GLU A 264 11.46 5.83 -12.92
N TRP A 265 11.11 4.66 -12.45
CA TRP A 265 9.87 3.99 -12.77
C TRP A 265 9.03 3.69 -11.53
N ASN A 266 7.75 4.08 -11.57
CA ASN A 266 6.74 3.60 -10.66
C ASN A 266 6.11 2.31 -11.21
N TRP A 267 5.72 1.41 -10.33
CA TRP A 267 4.99 0.22 -10.70
C TRP A 267 3.50 0.44 -10.59
N VAL A 268 2.79 0.18 -11.66
CA VAL A 268 1.33 0.31 -11.74
C VAL A 268 0.73 -1.02 -12.17
N ARG A 269 -0.24 -1.52 -11.41
CA ARG A 269 -1.04 -2.67 -11.85
C ARG A 269 -2.27 -2.15 -12.57
N MET A 270 -2.50 -2.65 -13.77
CA MET A 270 -3.64 -2.29 -14.61
C MET A 270 -4.56 -3.50 -14.79
N ASN A 271 -5.85 -3.28 -14.55
CA ASN A 271 -6.92 -4.23 -14.85
C ASN A 271 -7.89 -3.55 -15.79
N VAL A 272 -8.14 -4.15 -16.94
CA VAL A 272 -9.09 -3.64 -17.95
C VAL A 272 -10.10 -4.72 -18.27
N VAL A 273 -11.36 -4.34 -18.40
CA VAL A 273 -12.45 -5.25 -18.75
C VAL A 273 -13.31 -4.62 -19.83
N VAL A 274 -13.69 -5.40 -20.85
CA VAL A 274 -14.65 -5.01 -21.87
C VAL A 274 -16.06 -5.15 -21.30
N THR A 275 -16.79 -4.02 -21.17
CA THR A 275 -18.16 -3.98 -20.64
C THR A 275 -19.22 -4.00 -21.70
N LYS A 276 -18.90 -3.56 -22.92
CA LYS A 276 -19.79 -3.59 -24.09
C LYS A 276 -18.97 -3.89 -25.33
N PHE A 277 -19.46 -4.79 -26.18
CA PHE A 277 -18.81 -5.16 -27.43
C PHE A 277 -19.84 -5.20 -28.56
N GLU A 278 -20.00 -4.08 -29.26
CA GLU A 278 -20.88 -3.89 -30.41
C GLU A 278 -20.14 -3.12 -31.50
N PRO A 279 -19.16 -3.74 -32.19
CA PRO A 279 -18.30 -3.07 -33.15
C PRO A 279 -19.07 -2.51 -34.34
N ASP A 280 -20.15 -3.16 -34.78
CA ASP A 280 -21.01 -2.72 -35.89
C ASP A 280 -21.73 -1.40 -35.56
N ASN A 281 -22.00 -1.13 -34.28
CA ASN A 281 -22.60 0.09 -33.80
C ASN A 281 -21.56 1.16 -33.38
N GLY A 282 -20.27 0.86 -33.56
CA GLY A 282 -19.17 1.74 -33.13
C GLY A 282 -18.99 1.78 -31.60
N GLU A 283 -19.46 0.77 -30.86
CA GLU A 283 -19.43 0.73 -29.41
C GLU A 283 -18.61 -0.46 -28.88
N ILE A 284 -17.37 -0.18 -28.46
CA ILE A 284 -16.55 -1.08 -27.66
C ILE A 284 -16.18 -0.34 -26.40
N GLU A 285 -16.93 -0.57 -25.31
CA GLU A 285 -16.67 0.08 -24.03
C GLU A 285 -15.77 -0.77 -23.16
N ILE A 286 -14.75 -0.13 -22.60
CA ILE A 286 -13.85 -0.72 -21.61
C ILE A 286 -13.86 0.08 -20.32
N ILE A 287 -13.67 -0.63 -19.21
CA ILE A 287 -13.37 -0.05 -17.91
C ILE A 287 -11.97 -0.49 -17.53
N GLY A 288 -11.14 0.49 -17.18
CA GLY A 288 -9.79 0.27 -16.68
C GLY A 288 -9.66 0.76 -15.24
N ILE A 289 -9.07 -0.09 -14.41
CA ILE A 289 -8.64 0.26 -13.05
C ILE A 289 -7.14 0.13 -13.01
N ASN A 290 -6.47 1.18 -12.52
CA ASN A 290 -5.04 1.16 -12.27
C ASN A 290 -4.75 1.54 -10.83
N TYR A 291 -3.69 1.00 -10.26
CA TYR A 291 -3.23 1.38 -8.92
C TYR A 291 -1.72 1.24 -8.79
N ASP A 292 -1.17 2.18 -8.04
CA ASP A 292 0.26 2.24 -7.74
C ASP A 292 0.64 1.09 -6.79
N ILE A 293 1.58 0.26 -7.21
CA ILE A 293 2.12 -0.85 -6.43
C ILE A 293 3.63 -0.68 -6.18
N THR A 294 4.16 0.54 -6.33
CA THR A 294 5.59 0.83 -6.19
C THR A 294 6.09 0.46 -4.80
N GLU A 295 5.42 0.90 -3.75
CA GLU A 295 5.75 0.59 -2.35
C GLU A 295 5.72 -0.94 -2.08
N LEU A 296 4.75 -1.64 -2.69
CA LEU A 296 4.68 -3.10 -2.60
C LEU A 296 5.90 -3.76 -3.24
N LYS A 297 6.30 -3.30 -4.43
CA LYS A 297 7.48 -3.82 -5.15
C LYS A 297 8.80 -3.53 -4.44
N GLU A 298 8.94 -2.33 -3.90
CA GLU A 298 10.10 -1.96 -3.08
C GLU A 298 10.20 -2.84 -1.83
N THR A 299 9.09 -3.06 -1.13
CA THR A 299 9.03 -3.93 0.04
C THR A 299 9.35 -5.38 -0.32
N GLU A 300 8.82 -5.89 -1.43
CA GLU A 300 9.10 -7.24 -1.94
C GLU A 300 10.60 -7.39 -2.24
N ALA A 301 11.22 -6.43 -2.91
CA ALA A 301 12.65 -6.43 -3.22
C ALA A 301 13.51 -6.42 -1.96
N MET A 302 13.20 -5.55 -0.99
CA MET A 302 13.91 -5.51 0.31
C MET A 302 13.78 -6.84 1.08
N LEU A 303 12.62 -7.47 1.03
CA LEU A 303 12.39 -8.75 1.70
C LEU A 303 13.20 -9.87 1.05
N ILE A 304 13.29 -9.90 -0.28
CA ILE A 304 14.11 -10.87 -1.02
C ILE A 304 15.58 -10.69 -0.65
N GLU A 305 16.09 -9.46 -0.68
CA GLU A 305 17.48 -9.17 -0.29
C GLU A 305 17.77 -9.58 1.16
N ALA A 306 16.89 -9.23 2.09
CA ALA A 306 17.03 -9.60 3.49
C ALA A 306 17.03 -11.14 3.67
N LYS A 307 16.18 -11.85 2.93
CA LYS A 307 16.12 -13.31 2.94
C LYS A 307 17.40 -13.93 2.42
N GLU A 308 17.90 -13.48 1.27
CA GLU A 308 19.16 -14.00 0.68
C GLU A 308 20.34 -13.79 1.61
N LYS A 309 20.40 -12.61 2.25
CA LYS A 309 21.41 -12.30 3.25
C LYS A 309 21.33 -13.23 4.47
N ALA A 310 20.11 -13.47 4.97
CA ALA A 310 19.88 -14.38 6.08
C ALA A 310 20.27 -15.84 5.75
N GLU A 311 19.87 -16.33 4.57
CA GLU A 311 20.22 -17.67 4.09
C GLU A 311 21.75 -17.85 3.91
N THR A 312 22.42 -16.80 3.41
CA THR A 312 23.88 -16.82 3.27
C THR A 312 24.57 -16.89 4.64
N MET A 313 24.10 -16.08 5.60
CA MET A 313 24.60 -16.12 6.98
C MET A 313 24.38 -17.48 7.64
N ASP A 314 23.24 -18.11 7.44
CA ASP A 314 22.94 -19.44 8.00
C ASP A 314 23.86 -20.53 7.42
N ARG A 315 24.11 -20.48 6.10
CA ARG A 315 25.06 -21.39 5.44
C ARG A 315 26.49 -21.22 5.99
N LEU A 316 26.95 -19.97 6.14
CA LEU A 316 28.28 -19.69 6.70
C LEU A 316 28.37 -20.18 8.14
N LYS A 317 27.33 -19.96 8.96
CA LYS A 317 27.28 -20.47 10.34
C LYS A 317 27.31 -22.00 10.39
N SER A 318 26.58 -22.68 9.52
CA SER A 318 26.55 -24.15 9.47
C SER A 318 27.91 -24.73 9.04
N ALA A 319 28.52 -24.13 8.02
CA ALA A 319 29.86 -24.52 7.57
C ALA A 319 30.92 -24.29 8.68
N PHE A 320 30.80 -23.16 9.40
CA PHE A 320 31.65 -22.86 10.55
C PHE A 320 31.58 -23.95 11.63
N LEU A 321 30.34 -24.31 12.07
CA LEU A 321 30.13 -25.35 13.09
C LEU A 321 30.65 -26.72 12.65
N ALA A 322 30.47 -27.08 11.38
CA ALA A 322 30.99 -28.34 10.82
C ALA A 322 32.51 -28.38 10.84
N ASN A 323 33.17 -27.30 10.39
CA ASN A 323 34.62 -27.20 10.40
C ASN A 323 35.21 -27.24 11.82
N MET A 324 34.57 -26.50 12.76
CA MET A 324 34.98 -26.54 14.18
C MET A 324 34.93 -27.96 14.76
N SER A 325 33.82 -28.68 14.50
CA SER A 325 33.66 -30.06 14.98
C SER A 325 34.77 -30.95 14.46
N HIS A 326 35.18 -30.76 13.21
CA HIS A 326 36.29 -31.52 12.61
C HIS A 326 37.65 -31.17 13.23
N GLU A 327 37.94 -29.86 13.37
CA GLU A 327 39.20 -29.37 13.92
C GLU A 327 39.38 -29.71 15.41
N ILE A 328 38.31 -29.86 16.19
CA ILE A 328 38.31 -30.33 17.58
C ILE A 328 38.52 -31.85 17.63
N ARG A 329 37.87 -32.61 16.75
CA ARG A 329 37.89 -34.07 16.79
C ARG A 329 39.28 -34.65 16.51
N THR A 330 40.03 -34.06 15.58
CA THR A 330 41.34 -34.56 15.17
C THR A 330 42.35 -34.59 16.31
N PRO A 331 42.67 -33.49 17.04
CA PRO A 331 43.58 -33.50 18.16
C PRO A 331 43.02 -34.33 19.34
N LEU A 332 41.71 -34.32 19.57
CA LEU A 332 41.12 -35.12 20.63
C LEU A 332 41.32 -36.62 20.39
N ASN A 333 41.15 -37.11 19.17
CA ASN A 333 41.39 -38.50 18.81
C ASN A 333 42.87 -38.88 18.97
N ALA A 334 43.79 -37.97 18.63
CA ALA A 334 45.23 -38.18 18.86
C ALA A 334 45.55 -38.29 20.36
N ILE A 335 45.03 -37.37 21.19
CA ILE A 335 45.22 -37.43 22.64
C ILE A 335 44.72 -38.76 23.20
N VAL A 336 43.47 -39.16 22.85
CA VAL A 336 42.87 -40.41 23.34
C VAL A 336 43.65 -41.63 22.85
N GLY A 337 44.00 -41.69 21.56
CA GLY A 337 44.71 -42.80 20.96
C GLY A 337 46.09 -42.99 21.54
N PHE A 338 46.93 -41.96 21.61
CA PHE A 338 48.28 -42.03 22.14
C PHE A 338 48.32 -42.20 23.68
N SER A 339 47.31 -41.67 24.39
CA SER A 339 47.18 -41.94 25.83
C SER A 339 46.90 -43.44 26.12
N GLY A 340 46.12 -44.11 25.22
CA GLY A 340 45.90 -45.54 25.29
C GLY A 340 47.24 -46.35 25.07
N LEU A 341 47.98 -45.96 24.04
CA LEU A 341 49.28 -46.61 23.72
C LEU A 341 50.35 -46.44 24.82
N LEU A 342 50.32 -45.33 25.56
CA LEU A 342 51.14 -45.07 26.71
C LEU A 342 51.05 -46.14 27.81
N VAL A 343 49.93 -46.81 27.95
CA VAL A 343 49.65 -47.85 28.96
C VAL A 343 50.30 -49.15 28.55
N ASP A 344 50.33 -49.45 27.25
CA ASP A 344 50.79 -50.75 26.72
C ASP A 344 52.28 -50.77 26.28
N THR A 345 52.93 -49.60 26.21
CA THR A 345 54.34 -49.47 25.77
C THR A 345 55.28 -49.53 26.93
N GLU A 346 56.26 -50.46 26.88
CA GLU A 346 57.34 -50.59 27.84
C GLU A 346 58.64 -49.82 27.42
N ASP A 347 58.78 -49.46 26.13
CA ASP A 347 59.89 -48.68 25.59
C ASP A 347 59.81 -47.21 26.06
N LEU A 348 60.90 -46.76 26.67
CA LEU A 348 61.01 -45.42 27.22
C LEU A 348 61.11 -44.33 26.15
N GLU A 349 61.69 -44.64 24.98
CA GLU A 349 61.73 -43.64 23.89
C GLU A 349 60.40 -43.48 23.21
N GLU A 350 59.70 -44.59 22.95
CA GLU A 350 58.30 -44.51 22.43
C GLU A 350 57.39 -43.81 23.41
N ARG A 351 57.51 -44.05 24.71
CA ARG A 351 56.74 -43.32 25.75
C ARG A 351 56.93 -41.80 25.67
N ARG A 352 58.22 -41.39 25.52
CA ARG A 352 58.51 -39.95 25.38
C ARG A 352 57.91 -39.35 24.15
N GLU A 353 57.92 -40.07 23.04
CA GLU A 353 57.31 -39.63 21.79
C GLU A 353 55.80 -39.52 21.92
N TYR A 354 55.13 -40.52 22.51
CA TYR A 354 53.70 -40.46 22.74
C TYR A 354 53.29 -39.33 23.68
N ILE A 355 54.04 -39.11 24.77
CA ILE A 355 53.78 -37.96 25.67
C ILE A 355 53.92 -36.66 24.92
N LYS A 356 54.93 -36.51 24.07
CA LYS A 356 55.11 -35.30 23.25
C LYS A 356 53.92 -35.07 22.31
N ILE A 357 53.48 -36.13 21.63
CA ILE A 357 52.28 -36.03 20.73
C ILE A 357 51.05 -35.64 21.51
N VAL A 358 50.83 -36.22 22.69
CA VAL A 358 49.65 -35.85 23.54
C VAL A 358 49.76 -34.41 23.98
N GLN A 359 50.91 -33.90 24.38
CA GLN A 359 51.15 -32.53 24.79
C GLN A 359 50.90 -31.54 23.64
N GLU A 360 51.46 -31.79 22.46
CA GLU A 360 51.32 -30.96 21.27
C GLU A 360 49.83 -30.85 20.83
N ASN A 361 49.07 -31.96 20.89
CA ASN A 361 47.66 -31.95 20.55
C ASN A 361 46.79 -31.30 21.63
N ASN A 362 47.20 -31.39 22.91
CA ASN A 362 46.53 -30.67 23.98
C ASN A 362 46.70 -29.14 23.84
N ASP A 363 47.92 -28.68 23.56
CA ASP A 363 48.20 -27.26 23.31
C ASP A 363 47.45 -26.73 22.10
N LEU A 364 47.35 -27.53 21.02
CA LEU A 364 46.57 -27.19 19.84
C LEU A 364 45.06 -27.06 20.17
N LEU A 365 44.53 -27.98 20.99
CA LEU A 365 43.13 -27.95 21.39
C LEU A 365 42.81 -26.73 22.27
N LEU A 366 43.67 -26.39 23.22
CA LEU A 366 43.53 -25.18 24.05
C LEU A 366 43.57 -23.90 23.21
N GLN A 367 44.49 -23.84 22.24
CA GLN A 367 44.58 -22.72 21.31
C GLN A 367 43.28 -22.59 20.47
N LEU A 368 42.77 -23.71 19.97
CA LEU A 368 41.52 -23.75 19.21
C LEU A 368 40.33 -23.22 20.03
N ILE A 369 40.19 -23.65 21.29
CA ILE A 369 39.15 -23.19 22.20
C ILE A 369 39.27 -21.67 22.43
N SER A 370 40.52 -21.19 22.68
CA SER A 370 40.75 -19.75 22.85
C SER A 370 40.39 -18.95 21.60
N ASP A 371 40.77 -19.43 20.42
CA ASP A 371 40.48 -18.80 19.12
C ASP A 371 38.95 -18.70 18.88
N ILE A 372 38.20 -19.76 19.23
CA ILE A 372 36.75 -19.80 19.13
C ILE A 372 36.07 -18.80 20.07
N LEU A 373 36.57 -18.74 21.33
CA LEU A 373 36.03 -17.79 22.31
C LEU A 373 36.28 -16.33 21.89
N ASP A 374 37.50 -16.04 21.41
CA ASP A 374 37.85 -14.72 20.90
C ASP A 374 36.95 -14.35 19.71
N LEU A 375 36.77 -15.25 18.74
CA LEU A 375 35.90 -15.03 17.59
C LEU A 375 34.44 -14.82 18.00
N SER A 376 33.92 -15.60 18.96
CA SER A 376 32.55 -15.46 19.47
C SER A 376 32.34 -14.10 20.14
N LYS A 377 33.32 -13.60 20.90
CA LYS A 377 33.27 -12.28 21.52
C LYS A 377 33.31 -11.15 20.48
N ILE A 378 34.13 -11.33 19.42
CA ILE A 378 34.24 -10.39 18.30
C ILE A 378 32.87 -10.29 17.56
N GLU A 379 32.27 -11.45 17.25
CA GLU A 379 30.98 -11.49 16.56
C GLU A 379 29.83 -10.90 17.40
N ALA A 380 29.87 -11.11 18.70
CA ALA A 380 28.87 -10.55 19.63
C ALA A 380 29.11 -9.06 19.92
N GLY A 381 30.20 -8.45 19.44
CA GLY A 381 30.55 -7.07 19.77
C GLY A 381 30.93 -6.86 21.25
N THR A 382 31.22 -7.95 21.96
CA THR A 382 31.59 -7.94 23.40
C THR A 382 33.07 -8.11 23.64
N PHE A 383 33.89 -7.92 22.61
CA PHE A 383 35.34 -8.03 22.71
C PHE A 383 35.88 -6.74 23.34
N GLU A 384 36.41 -6.83 24.56
CA GLU A 384 36.90 -5.71 25.33
C GLU A 384 38.40 -5.48 25.07
N PHE A 385 38.77 -4.19 24.94
CA PHE A 385 40.14 -3.74 24.80
C PHE A 385 40.55 -2.92 26.03
N THR A 386 41.76 -3.19 26.51
CA THR A 386 42.34 -2.42 27.61
C THR A 386 43.42 -1.51 27.04
N TYR A 387 43.06 -0.27 26.73
CA TYR A 387 43.99 0.69 26.16
C TYR A 387 44.98 1.20 27.20
N GLY A 388 46.23 1.24 26.82
CA GLY A 388 47.33 1.77 27.62
C GLY A 388 48.51 2.19 26.75
N GLU A 389 49.39 3.00 27.28
CA GLU A 389 50.64 3.37 26.62
C GLU A 389 51.51 2.14 26.51
N THR A 390 51.93 1.77 25.30
CA THR A 390 52.70 0.56 25.00
C THR A 390 53.98 0.95 24.29
N ASP A 391 55.12 0.65 24.93
CA ASP A 391 56.44 0.73 24.32
C ASP A 391 56.56 -0.37 23.26
N VAL A 392 56.73 0.05 21.99
CA VAL A 392 56.77 -0.83 20.83
C VAL A 392 58.05 -1.63 20.77
N ASN A 393 59.23 -1.03 21.14
CA ASN A 393 60.50 -1.72 21.17
C ASN A 393 60.47 -2.86 22.19
N MET A 394 60.06 -2.56 23.42
CA MET A 394 59.95 -3.53 24.50
C MET A 394 59.00 -4.68 24.16
N LEU A 395 57.83 -4.36 23.51
CA LEU A 395 56.87 -5.36 23.08
C LEU A 395 57.48 -6.34 22.05
N CYS A 396 58.17 -5.82 21.02
CA CYS A 396 58.78 -6.65 19.98
C CYS A 396 59.96 -7.50 20.53
N GLU A 397 60.80 -6.91 21.40
CA GLU A 397 61.87 -7.65 22.07
C GLU A 397 61.37 -8.80 22.93
N ASP A 398 60.33 -8.58 23.74
CA ASP A 398 59.70 -9.61 24.57
C ASP A 398 59.17 -10.78 23.73
N ILE A 399 58.54 -10.50 22.57
CA ILE A 399 58.02 -11.52 21.66
C ILE A 399 59.15 -12.31 21.02
N VAL A 400 60.17 -11.65 20.54
CA VAL A 400 61.34 -12.33 19.95
C VAL A 400 62.05 -13.19 21.00
N ARG A 401 62.28 -12.67 22.20
CA ARG A 401 62.92 -13.39 23.30
C ARG A 401 62.16 -14.65 23.71
N SER A 402 60.85 -14.54 23.86
CA SER A 402 59.95 -15.66 24.22
C SER A 402 59.87 -16.72 23.13
N SER A 403 59.97 -16.30 21.85
CA SER A 403 59.89 -17.20 20.69
C SER A 403 61.24 -17.89 20.36
N GLN A 404 62.35 -17.41 20.92
CA GLN A 404 63.71 -17.92 20.62
C GLN A 404 63.85 -19.41 20.89
N ILE A 405 63.18 -19.96 21.91
CA ILE A 405 63.20 -21.38 22.30
C ILE A 405 62.62 -22.29 21.20
N LYS A 406 61.71 -21.74 20.36
CA LYS A 406 60.99 -22.47 19.32
C LYS A 406 61.65 -22.37 17.95
N VAL A 407 62.74 -21.63 17.84
CA VAL A 407 63.44 -21.40 16.56
C VAL A 407 64.06 -22.66 16.04
N PRO A 408 63.77 -23.17 14.81
CA PRO A 408 64.38 -24.34 14.23
C PRO A 408 65.87 -24.13 13.97
N GLN A 409 66.61 -25.22 13.95
CA GLN A 409 68.03 -25.18 13.63
C GLN A 409 68.25 -24.71 12.19
N GLY A 410 69.02 -23.65 11.97
CA GLY A 410 69.28 -23.05 10.66
C GLY A 410 68.36 -21.86 10.33
N VAL A 411 67.54 -21.44 11.28
CA VAL A 411 66.73 -20.23 11.18
C VAL A 411 67.20 -19.17 12.18
N GLU A 412 67.31 -17.94 11.78
CA GLU A 412 67.68 -16.82 12.64
C GLU A 412 66.41 -15.98 12.91
N LEU A 413 66.07 -15.73 14.19
CA LEU A 413 64.95 -14.84 14.59
C LEU A 413 65.52 -13.56 15.20
N VAL A 414 65.27 -12.41 14.59
CA VAL A 414 65.89 -11.13 14.98
C VAL A 414 64.83 -10.07 15.09
N PHE A 415 64.99 -9.20 16.07
CA PHE A 415 64.27 -7.91 16.11
C PHE A 415 65.12 -6.84 15.41
N ASP A 416 64.50 -6.08 14.50
CA ASP A 416 65.15 -4.94 13.85
C ASP A 416 64.79 -3.67 14.67
N PRO A 417 65.70 -3.23 15.62
CA PRO A 417 65.36 -2.13 16.51
C PRO A 417 65.30 -0.79 15.76
N HIS A 418 64.29 0.01 16.07
CA HIS A 418 64.23 1.39 15.59
C HIS A 418 65.05 2.29 16.53
N PRO A 419 65.81 3.28 15.99
CA PRO A 419 66.69 4.11 16.78
C PRO A 419 66.00 5.09 17.75
N SER A 420 64.70 5.33 17.61
CA SER A 420 63.92 6.19 18.50
C SER A 420 62.97 5.38 19.39
N GLU A 421 62.68 5.91 20.59
CA GLU A 421 61.59 5.39 21.42
C GLU A 421 60.28 5.65 20.71
N CYS A 422 59.45 4.60 20.56
CA CYS A 422 58.12 4.68 19.95
C CYS A 422 57.11 4.06 20.91
N SER A 423 56.08 4.83 21.23
CA SER A 423 54.93 4.36 22.02
C SER A 423 53.61 4.54 21.26
N VAL A 424 52.67 3.63 21.48
CA VAL A 424 51.31 3.72 20.93
C VAL A 424 50.30 3.53 22.06
N VAL A 425 49.16 4.21 21.95
CA VAL A 425 48.04 4.00 22.87
C VAL A 425 47.15 2.87 22.33
N SER A 426 47.41 1.66 22.83
CA SER A 426 46.72 0.46 22.33
C SER A 426 46.63 -0.61 23.42
N ASP A 427 46.02 -1.76 23.13
CA ASP A 427 46.04 -2.92 24.02
C ASP A 427 47.30 -3.77 23.78
N ARG A 428 48.23 -3.71 24.73
CA ARG A 428 49.50 -4.45 24.69
C ARG A 428 49.31 -5.96 24.45
N ASN A 429 48.29 -6.58 25.09
CA ASN A 429 48.04 -8.00 25.00
C ASN A 429 47.56 -8.39 23.61
N ARG A 430 46.71 -7.55 23.01
CA ARG A 430 46.22 -7.79 21.66
C ARG A 430 47.28 -7.55 20.60
N LEU A 431 48.10 -6.51 20.74
CA LEU A 431 49.27 -6.32 19.87
C LEU A 431 50.23 -7.52 19.97
N HIS A 432 50.50 -7.98 21.21
CA HIS A 432 51.30 -9.17 21.44
C HIS A 432 50.70 -10.40 20.75
N GLN A 433 49.39 -10.59 20.83
CA GLN A 433 48.67 -11.70 20.18
C GLN A 433 48.83 -11.68 18.65
N VAL A 434 48.67 -10.51 18.00
CA VAL A 434 48.80 -10.37 16.54
C VAL A 434 50.24 -10.64 16.11
N ILE A 435 51.24 -10.00 16.74
CA ILE A 435 52.64 -10.16 16.37
C ILE A 435 53.10 -11.60 16.62
N SER A 436 52.76 -12.19 17.77
CA SER A 436 53.08 -13.59 18.09
C SER A 436 52.45 -14.57 17.10
N ASN A 437 51.24 -14.29 16.60
CA ASN A 437 50.62 -15.11 15.55
C ASN A 437 51.45 -15.07 14.25
N PHE A 438 51.89 -13.88 13.84
CA PHE A 438 52.75 -13.73 12.66
C PHE A 438 54.11 -14.44 12.84
N VAL A 439 54.77 -14.29 14.01
CA VAL A 439 56.02 -14.97 14.33
C VAL A 439 55.86 -16.48 14.32
N ASN A 440 54.79 -17.01 14.94
CA ASN A 440 54.51 -18.45 14.93
C ASN A 440 54.25 -18.97 13.50
N ASN A 441 53.59 -18.22 12.65
CA ASN A 441 53.44 -18.57 11.24
C ASN A 441 54.78 -18.55 10.51
N ALA A 442 55.60 -17.52 10.70
CA ALA A 442 56.94 -17.45 10.11
C ALA A 442 57.85 -18.63 10.53
N LEU A 443 57.88 -18.98 11.84
CA LEU A 443 58.61 -20.11 12.36
C LEU A 443 58.14 -21.45 11.76
N LYS A 444 56.90 -21.59 11.48
CA LYS A 444 56.28 -22.79 10.94
C LYS A 444 56.58 -23.00 9.45
N PHE A 445 56.72 -21.92 8.68
CA PHE A 445 56.91 -21.97 7.24
C PHE A 445 58.32 -21.64 6.76
N THR A 446 59.25 -21.37 7.69
CA THR A 446 60.69 -21.14 7.40
C THR A 446 61.51 -22.28 7.94
N SER A 447 62.05 -23.12 7.05
CA SER A 447 62.92 -24.24 7.41
C SER A 447 64.38 -23.83 7.48
N SER A 448 64.80 -22.76 6.81
CA SER A 448 66.12 -22.19 6.85
C SER A 448 66.08 -20.72 6.42
N GLY A 449 67.00 -19.91 6.94
CA GLY A 449 67.11 -18.50 6.64
C GLY A 449 66.82 -17.60 7.84
N SER A 450 66.02 -16.54 7.66
CA SER A 450 65.80 -15.55 8.74
C SER A 450 64.30 -15.10 8.85
N ILE A 451 63.94 -14.77 10.09
CA ILE A 451 62.70 -14.14 10.44
C ILE A 451 63.00 -12.81 11.13
N ARG A 452 62.46 -11.73 10.59
CA ARG A 452 62.69 -10.38 11.12
C ARG A 452 61.40 -9.80 11.63
N VAL A 453 61.38 -9.35 12.87
CA VAL A 453 60.27 -8.62 13.49
C VAL A 453 60.68 -7.15 13.57
N GLY A 454 59.82 -6.25 13.18
CA GLY A 454 60.14 -4.84 13.25
C GLY A 454 58.89 -3.97 13.11
N TYR A 455 59.09 -2.67 13.13
CA TYR A 455 58.04 -1.68 12.88
C TYR A 455 58.61 -0.48 12.12
N GLU A 456 57.72 0.25 11.45
CA GLU A 456 58.01 1.51 10.77
C GLU A 456 57.08 2.59 11.30
N GLU A 457 57.64 3.71 11.74
CA GLU A 457 56.87 4.84 12.19
C GLU A 457 56.46 5.70 10.97
N LYS A 458 55.16 5.83 10.72
CA LYS A 458 54.55 6.69 9.70
C LYS A 458 53.93 7.93 10.34
N GLU A 459 53.46 8.90 9.54
CA GLU A 459 52.90 10.15 10.05
C GLU A 459 51.71 9.93 10.97
N GLU A 460 50.75 9.09 10.60
CA GLU A 460 49.48 8.88 11.30
C GLU A 460 49.37 7.52 12.00
N CYS A 461 50.30 6.60 11.78
CA CYS A 461 50.25 5.24 12.31
C CYS A 461 51.64 4.64 12.53
N VAL A 462 51.68 3.55 13.27
CA VAL A 462 52.84 2.65 13.37
C VAL A 462 52.52 1.37 12.62
N GLU A 463 53.36 0.99 11.65
CA GLU A 463 53.25 -0.25 10.91
C GLU A 463 54.19 -1.30 11.51
N PHE A 464 53.61 -2.36 12.06
CA PHE A 464 54.31 -3.53 12.55
C PHE A 464 54.46 -4.55 11.42
N TYR A 465 55.59 -5.24 11.35
CA TYR A 465 55.79 -6.30 10.38
C TYR A 465 56.56 -7.48 10.92
N VAL A 466 56.28 -8.66 10.35
CA VAL A 466 57.08 -9.87 10.48
C VAL A 466 57.41 -10.34 9.07
N ARG A 467 58.71 -10.38 8.75
CA ARG A 467 59.22 -10.80 7.44
C ARG A 467 59.98 -12.10 7.58
N ASP A 468 59.65 -13.09 6.78
CA ASP A 468 60.30 -14.40 6.71
C ASP A 468 60.89 -14.68 5.31
N THR A 469 61.84 -15.59 5.25
CA THR A 469 62.42 -16.11 4.02
C THR A 469 61.94 -17.53 3.73
N GLY A 470 60.73 -17.88 4.14
CA GLY A 470 60.16 -19.20 4.00
C GLY A 470 59.62 -19.50 2.60
N ILE A 471 58.66 -20.42 2.53
CA ILE A 471 58.10 -20.92 1.27
C ILE A 471 57.31 -19.88 0.48
N GLY A 472 56.91 -18.77 1.11
CA GLY A 472 56.02 -17.78 0.51
C GLY A 472 54.59 -18.30 0.25
N ILE A 473 53.76 -17.44 -0.40
CA ILE A 473 52.34 -17.70 -0.65
C ILE A 473 52.05 -17.50 -2.14
N PRO A 474 51.39 -18.47 -2.81
CA PRO A 474 50.96 -18.31 -4.20
C PRO A 474 50.01 -17.16 -4.39
N ALA A 475 50.18 -16.37 -5.48
CA ALA A 475 49.39 -15.16 -5.72
C ALA A 475 47.84 -15.38 -5.71
N GLY A 476 47.38 -16.53 -6.20
CA GLY A 476 45.95 -16.88 -6.20
C GLY A 476 45.35 -17.12 -4.80
N GLN A 477 46.17 -17.28 -3.78
CA GLN A 477 45.74 -17.55 -2.40
C GLN A 477 45.81 -16.32 -1.50
N LEU A 478 46.56 -15.28 -1.88
CA LEU A 478 46.69 -14.04 -1.10
C LEU A 478 45.38 -13.38 -0.69
N PRO A 479 44.35 -13.31 -1.55
CA PRO A 479 43.05 -12.70 -1.16
C PRO A 479 42.33 -13.45 -0.05
N HIS A 480 42.62 -14.78 0.13
CA HIS A 480 41.84 -15.66 0.99
C HIS A 480 42.52 -16.00 2.31
N ILE A 481 43.78 -15.63 2.53
CA ILE A 481 44.54 -16.06 3.73
C ILE A 481 44.01 -15.53 5.06
N PHE A 482 43.26 -14.42 5.01
CA PHE A 482 42.58 -13.83 6.18
C PHE A 482 41.15 -14.36 6.38
N GLU A 483 40.67 -15.26 5.52
CA GLU A 483 39.40 -15.94 5.70
C GLU A 483 39.51 -17.04 6.76
N ARG A 484 38.38 -17.40 7.36
CA ARG A 484 38.29 -18.38 8.44
C ARG A 484 38.56 -19.80 7.90
N PHE A 485 39.34 -20.60 8.62
CA PHE A 485 39.67 -21.99 8.31
C PHE A 485 40.50 -22.20 7.02
N VAL A 486 41.03 -21.15 6.47
CA VAL A 486 41.91 -21.27 5.30
C VAL A 486 43.29 -21.81 5.75
N LYS A 487 43.72 -22.91 5.13
CA LYS A 487 45.01 -23.52 5.31
C LYS A 487 45.66 -23.72 3.94
N LEU A 488 46.85 -23.18 3.75
CA LEU A 488 47.61 -23.34 2.50
C LEU A 488 48.19 -24.75 2.34
N ASN A 489 48.46 -25.42 3.48
CA ASN A 489 48.96 -26.77 3.51
C ASN A 489 48.23 -27.56 4.61
N THR A 490 47.54 -28.63 4.23
CA THR A 490 46.77 -29.49 5.14
C THR A 490 47.62 -30.36 6.04
N PHE A 491 48.90 -30.57 5.70
CA PHE A 491 49.83 -31.38 6.48
C PHE A 491 50.48 -30.59 7.63
N ILE A 492 50.37 -29.28 7.63
CA ILE A 492 50.97 -28.44 8.66
C ILE A 492 49.92 -28.08 9.71
N HIS A 493 50.19 -28.40 10.99
CA HIS A 493 49.29 -28.14 12.10
C HIS A 493 48.93 -26.65 12.26
N GLY A 494 47.67 -26.35 12.42
CA GLY A 494 47.15 -24.99 12.66
C GLY A 494 45.63 -24.94 12.60
N THR A 495 45.04 -23.99 13.31
CA THR A 495 43.58 -23.83 13.44
C THR A 495 42.92 -23.22 12.21
N GLY A 496 43.67 -22.47 11.40
CA GLY A 496 43.12 -21.66 10.30
C GLY A 496 42.31 -20.46 10.78
N LEU A 497 42.29 -20.18 12.08
CA LEU A 497 41.57 -19.03 12.67
C LEU A 497 42.49 -17.86 13.01
N GLY A 498 43.76 -18.11 13.26
CA GLY A 498 44.68 -17.09 13.78
C GLY A 498 44.76 -15.82 12.94
N LEU A 499 44.90 -15.92 11.61
CA LEU A 499 44.96 -14.73 10.74
C LEU A 499 43.64 -13.99 10.67
N SER A 500 42.52 -14.70 10.69
CA SER A 500 41.18 -14.05 10.70
C SER A 500 40.90 -13.31 12.01
N ILE A 501 41.41 -13.86 13.14
CA ILE A 501 41.34 -13.18 14.44
C ILE A 501 42.25 -11.95 14.44
N CYS A 502 43.49 -12.07 13.93
CA CYS A 502 44.39 -10.93 13.77
C CYS A 502 43.75 -9.80 12.97
N LYS A 503 43.10 -10.13 11.86
CA LYS A 503 42.36 -9.15 11.05
C LYS A 503 41.27 -8.43 11.87
N SER A 504 40.46 -9.18 12.58
CA SER A 504 39.39 -8.60 13.40
C SER A 504 39.93 -7.74 14.54
N ILE A 505 41.02 -8.15 15.20
CA ILE A 505 41.66 -7.35 16.26
C ILE A 505 42.19 -6.02 15.70
N VAL A 506 42.94 -6.08 14.59
CA VAL A 506 43.53 -4.90 13.95
C VAL A 506 42.47 -3.93 13.46
N GLU A 507 41.41 -4.41 12.81
CA GLU A 507 40.29 -3.59 12.34
C GLU A 507 39.55 -2.90 13.49
N GLN A 508 39.35 -3.58 14.64
CA GLN A 508 38.74 -2.98 15.81
C GLN A 508 39.69 -1.98 16.55
N LEU A 509 40.98 -2.12 16.41
CA LEU A 509 41.94 -1.11 16.88
C LEU A 509 42.09 0.06 15.91
N GLY A 510 41.31 0.10 14.82
CA GLY A 510 41.31 1.19 13.83
C GLY A 510 42.45 1.08 12.80
N GLY A 511 43.11 -0.07 12.70
CA GLY A 511 44.22 -0.32 11.81
C GLY A 511 43.84 -1.08 10.54
N VAL A 512 44.84 -1.36 9.73
CA VAL A 512 44.77 -2.17 8.49
C VAL A 512 45.80 -3.28 8.57
N ILE A 513 45.46 -4.49 8.08
CA ILE A 513 46.31 -5.65 8.03
C ILE A 513 46.52 -6.08 6.58
N GLY A 514 47.71 -6.58 6.27
CA GLY A 514 48.07 -7.03 4.94
C GLY A 514 49.22 -8.03 4.89
N VAL A 515 49.53 -8.51 3.68
CA VAL A 515 50.63 -9.41 3.39
C VAL A 515 51.22 -9.10 2.02
N ASP A 516 52.54 -9.08 1.95
CA ASP A 516 53.32 -9.05 0.73
C ASP A 516 54.10 -10.38 0.66
N SER A 517 53.87 -11.20 -0.37
CA SER A 517 54.49 -12.51 -0.47
C SER A 517 54.70 -12.95 -1.91
N GLU A 518 55.79 -13.69 -2.12
CA GLU A 518 56.07 -14.33 -3.40
C GLU A 518 56.52 -15.79 -3.12
N GLU A 519 55.92 -16.74 -3.82
CA GLU A 519 56.18 -18.15 -3.67
C GLU A 519 57.67 -18.44 -3.88
N GLY A 520 58.29 -19.13 -2.92
CA GLY A 520 59.74 -19.46 -2.90
C GLY A 520 60.64 -18.33 -2.40
N LYS A 521 60.13 -17.14 -2.05
CA LYS A 521 60.94 -16.01 -1.57
C LYS A 521 60.63 -15.57 -0.14
N GLY A 522 59.52 -16.05 0.40
CA GLY A 522 59.05 -15.70 1.74
C GLY A 522 57.89 -14.72 1.77
N SER A 523 57.53 -14.27 2.96
CA SER A 523 56.38 -13.40 3.19
C SER A 523 56.72 -12.24 4.15
N ARG A 524 56.02 -11.14 4.01
CA ARG A 524 55.99 -10.02 4.95
C ARG A 524 54.54 -9.79 5.36
N PHE A 525 54.17 -10.22 6.56
CA PHE A 525 52.89 -9.87 7.18
C PHE A 525 53.02 -8.56 7.91
N TRP A 526 52.08 -7.67 7.74
CA TRP A 526 52.11 -6.35 8.35
C TRP A 526 50.73 -5.88 8.81
N PHE A 527 50.72 -4.99 9.79
CA PHE A 527 49.50 -4.30 10.20
C PHE A 527 49.83 -2.90 10.71
N THR A 528 48.84 -2.00 10.64
CA THR A 528 48.99 -0.62 11.14
C THR A 528 48.11 -0.40 12.38
N ILE A 529 48.60 0.45 13.28
CA ILE A 529 47.84 0.95 14.43
C ILE A 529 47.92 2.49 14.40
N PRO A 530 46.81 3.21 14.52
CA PRO A 530 46.80 4.67 14.66
C PRO A 530 47.66 5.10 15.88
N LYS A 531 48.32 6.28 15.78
CA LYS A 531 49.09 6.86 16.87
C LYS A 531 48.23 7.45 17.95
#